data_7a088123d3e971127c5cd99c9b0efd7b
#
_entry.id   7a088123d3e971127c5cd99c9b0efd7b
#
_cell.length_a   1.000
_cell.length_b   1.000
_cell.length_c   1.000
_cell.angle_alpha   90.00
_cell.angle_beta   90.00
_cell.angle_gamma   90.00
#
_symmetry.space_group_name_H-M   'P 1'
#
loop_
_entity.id
_entity.type
_entity.pdbx_description
1 polymer ?
#
loop_
_entity_poly.entity_id
_entity_poly.type
_entity_poly.pdbx_seq_one_letter_code
_entity_poly.pdbx_strand_id
1 'polypeptide(L)'
;MKKHLTDIDGVFASAIESGIKKSKPDLGVIYVPGAVASAGVFTQHLFSASSVKYTRKCLKRHTLKAVIINSGNANAVTGKQGDENTKTMAVETAKLLNLSPSEVGVASTGIIGVPLPMSKILKALPKLCQKESLNNGQKLASAILTTDLTEKVTFKEAKIGKKTIQVSGITKGSGMIAPNMATTLGFLVTNVNVSQVVLQRCLKNAIDRSYNMLSVDTDTSTNDMVLCFATGAYAINEQDHEQMNAFQNLLNEACIDLAKQIAKDGEGATKLIEVHVKHAPRYSDAKQIAKQVIDSPLVKTAIHGEDPNWGRLIMAIGKNETIKLNPNKVHVMIGDTVIVENGLPTKIERADVKKELKKNTILITVDCTIGSSNATAWGCDLTKGYIDINTDYN
;
A
#
# COMPACT_ATOMS: atom_id res chain seq x y z
N MET A 1 -12.60 -2.47 -20.54
CA MET A 1 -11.31 -1.83 -20.16
C MET A 1 -11.23 -1.77 -18.64
N LYS A 2 -10.03 -1.90 -18.07
CA LYS A 2 -9.82 -1.76 -16.63
C LYS A 2 -9.94 -0.27 -16.26
N LYS A 3 -10.78 0.07 -15.26
CA LYS A 3 -10.95 1.47 -14.81
C LYS A 3 -9.73 1.95 -14.04
N HIS A 4 -9.40 3.24 -14.15
CA HIS A 4 -8.24 3.91 -13.57
C HIS A 4 -8.65 5.15 -12.76
N LEU A 5 -7.67 5.90 -12.21
CA LEU A 5 -7.92 7.14 -11.45
C LEU A 5 -8.76 8.17 -12.23
N THR A 6 -8.46 8.32 -13.53
CA THR A 6 -9.12 9.30 -14.42
C THR A 6 -10.55 8.91 -14.83
N ASP A 7 -11.03 7.74 -14.42
CA ASP A 7 -12.45 7.36 -14.58
C ASP A 7 -13.33 7.93 -13.44
N ILE A 8 -12.75 8.64 -12.49
CA ILE A 8 -13.49 9.47 -11.54
C ILE A 8 -13.50 10.91 -12.06
N ASP A 9 -14.67 11.47 -12.20
CA ASP A 9 -14.86 12.82 -12.71
C ASP A 9 -14.09 13.87 -11.91
N GLY A 10 -13.43 14.79 -12.62
CA GLY A 10 -12.59 15.82 -12.01
C GLY A 10 -11.20 15.38 -11.62
N VAL A 11 -10.80 14.15 -11.95
CA VAL A 11 -9.45 13.62 -11.73
C VAL A 11 -8.68 13.57 -13.04
N PHE A 12 -7.51 14.16 -13.05
CA PHE A 12 -6.57 14.18 -14.17
C PHE A 12 -5.26 13.54 -13.78
N ALA A 13 -4.61 12.85 -14.72
CA ALA A 13 -3.31 12.24 -14.49
C ALA A 13 -2.49 12.17 -15.78
N SER A 14 -1.19 12.30 -15.66
CA SER A 14 -0.24 12.18 -16.76
C SER A 14 1.04 11.52 -16.31
N ALA A 15 1.76 10.92 -17.25
CA ALA A 15 3.10 10.41 -17.02
C ALA A 15 3.94 10.42 -18.29
N ILE A 16 5.24 10.69 -18.12
CA ILE A 16 6.20 10.77 -19.23
C ILE A 16 7.56 10.17 -18.81
N GLU A 17 8.40 9.94 -19.80
CA GLU A 17 9.81 9.68 -19.60
C GLU A 17 10.56 11.00 -19.45
N SER A 18 11.14 11.25 -18.28
CA SER A 18 12.01 12.40 -18.05
C SER A 18 13.48 12.06 -18.21
N GLY A 19 13.82 10.77 -18.21
CA GLY A 19 15.18 10.23 -18.30
C GLY A 19 15.85 10.02 -16.92
N ILE A 20 15.06 9.91 -15.86
CA ILE A 20 15.54 9.39 -14.58
C ILE A 20 15.83 7.89 -14.73
N LYS A 21 14.88 7.14 -15.28
CA LYS A 21 15.05 5.75 -15.74
C LYS A 21 15.50 5.70 -17.20
N LYS A 22 16.15 4.60 -17.62
CA LYS A 22 16.73 4.49 -18.97
C LYS A 22 15.70 4.44 -20.11
N SER A 23 14.52 3.82 -19.91
CA SER A 23 13.59 3.53 -21.01
C SER A 23 12.15 3.29 -20.55
N LYS A 24 11.72 3.91 -19.45
CA LYS A 24 10.35 3.75 -18.91
C LYS A 24 9.86 5.11 -18.41
N PRO A 25 8.55 5.36 -18.40
CA PRO A 25 7.99 6.51 -17.71
C PRO A 25 8.49 6.56 -16.25
N ASP A 26 8.86 7.75 -15.80
CA ASP A 26 9.50 7.96 -14.50
C ASP A 26 9.07 9.25 -13.80
N LEU A 27 8.29 10.08 -14.48
CA LEU A 27 7.72 11.30 -13.93
C LEU A 27 6.21 11.33 -14.21
N GLY A 28 5.44 11.57 -13.16
CA GLY A 28 3.98 11.58 -13.25
C GLY A 28 3.34 12.67 -12.40
N VAL A 29 2.10 13.02 -12.71
CA VAL A 29 1.29 13.97 -11.96
C VAL A 29 -0.13 13.45 -11.80
N ILE A 30 -0.71 13.64 -10.62
CA ILE A 30 -2.15 13.57 -10.37
C ILE A 30 -2.61 14.98 -10.08
N TYR A 31 -3.69 15.40 -10.72
CA TYR A 31 -4.27 16.74 -10.60
C TYR A 31 -5.77 16.66 -10.38
N VAL A 32 -6.24 17.20 -9.27
CA VAL A 32 -7.65 17.21 -8.83
C VAL A 32 -8.01 18.66 -8.47
N PRO A 33 -8.23 19.53 -9.47
CA PRO A 33 -8.41 20.98 -9.26
C PRO A 33 -9.56 21.30 -8.30
N GLY A 34 -10.62 20.51 -8.33
CA GLY A 34 -11.81 20.64 -7.50
C GLY A 34 -11.74 19.86 -6.16
N ALA A 35 -10.56 19.37 -5.73
CA ALA A 35 -10.46 18.62 -4.51
C ALA A 35 -11.01 19.41 -3.31
N VAL A 36 -12.02 18.85 -2.64
CA VAL A 36 -12.65 19.43 -1.45
C VAL A 36 -11.91 18.99 -0.18
N ALA A 37 -11.27 17.83 -0.21
CA ALA A 37 -10.44 17.31 0.87
C ALA A 37 -9.29 16.48 0.31
N SER A 38 -8.19 16.41 1.06
CA SER A 38 -7.08 15.50 0.82
C SER A 38 -6.56 14.95 2.14
N ALA A 39 -6.14 13.70 2.14
CA ALA A 39 -5.60 13.02 3.31
C ALA A 39 -4.31 12.29 2.97
N GLY A 40 -3.47 12.02 3.98
CA GLY A 40 -2.23 11.30 3.75
C GLY A 40 -1.74 10.55 4.98
N VAL A 41 -1.18 9.37 4.73
CA VAL A 41 -0.47 8.56 5.72
C VAL A 41 0.96 8.38 5.22
N PHE A 42 1.94 8.45 6.13
CA PHE A 42 3.36 8.56 5.79
C PHE A 42 4.22 7.65 6.65
N THR A 43 5.34 7.22 6.11
CA THR A 43 6.35 6.45 6.85
C THR A 43 6.74 7.12 8.17
N GLN A 44 7.01 6.30 9.18
CA GLN A 44 7.59 6.72 10.46
C GLN A 44 9.11 6.52 10.50
N HIS A 45 9.73 6.17 9.37
CA HIS A 45 11.17 5.96 9.28
C HIS A 45 11.93 7.22 9.70
N LEU A 46 12.97 7.08 10.52
CA LEU A 46 13.76 8.21 11.03
C LEU A 46 14.43 9.01 9.91
N PHE A 47 14.88 8.33 8.84
CA PHE A 47 15.46 8.95 7.65
C PHE A 47 14.40 9.22 6.57
N SER A 48 13.20 9.70 6.97
CA SER A 48 12.16 10.02 6.00
C SER A 48 12.62 11.00 4.94
N ALA A 49 12.29 10.72 3.67
CA ALA A 49 12.70 11.49 2.51
C ALA A 49 12.18 12.94 2.53
N SER A 50 12.85 13.83 1.81
CA SER A 50 12.46 15.25 1.67
C SER A 50 11.04 15.41 1.14
N SER A 51 10.63 14.58 0.17
CA SER A 51 9.28 14.57 -0.38
C SER A 51 8.21 14.23 0.67
N VAL A 52 8.48 13.28 1.57
CA VAL A 52 7.59 12.90 2.69
C VAL A 52 7.42 14.07 3.66
N LYS A 53 8.52 14.68 4.08
CA LYS A 53 8.50 15.83 5.01
C LYS A 53 7.74 17.02 4.44
N TYR A 54 7.99 17.33 3.16
CA TYR A 54 7.34 18.43 2.45
C TYR A 54 5.83 18.20 2.34
N THR A 55 5.41 17.06 1.79
CA THR A 55 3.99 16.75 1.54
C THR A 55 3.19 16.65 2.83
N ARG A 56 3.76 16.04 3.89
CA ARG A 56 3.17 16.02 5.23
C ARG A 56 2.95 17.43 5.79
N LYS A 57 3.90 18.35 5.57
CA LYS A 57 3.79 19.75 6.00
C LYS A 57 2.68 20.49 5.25
N CYS A 58 2.56 20.28 3.94
CA CYS A 58 1.50 20.87 3.12
C CYS A 58 0.12 20.41 3.58
N LEU A 59 -0.10 19.11 3.74
CA LEU A 59 -1.37 18.51 4.17
C LEU A 59 -1.87 19.00 5.53
N LYS A 60 -0.98 19.36 6.44
CA LYS A 60 -1.38 19.90 7.75
C LYS A 60 -2.08 21.26 7.67
N ARG A 61 -1.92 22.00 6.60
CA ARG A 61 -2.37 23.39 6.46
C ARG A 61 -3.28 23.63 5.27
N HIS A 62 -3.21 22.76 4.27
CA HIS A 62 -3.86 22.95 2.97
C HIS A 62 -4.45 21.66 2.44
N THR A 63 -5.51 21.77 1.65
CA THR A 63 -5.98 20.68 0.79
C THR A 63 -5.06 20.58 -0.41
N LEU A 64 -4.43 19.44 -0.63
CA LEU A 64 -3.67 19.20 -1.85
C LEU A 64 -4.64 19.07 -3.03
N LYS A 65 -4.25 19.66 -4.16
CA LYS A 65 -4.95 19.56 -5.44
C LYS A 65 -4.12 18.85 -6.51
N ALA A 66 -2.84 18.68 -6.26
CA ALA A 66 -1.98 17.91 -7.13
C ALA A 66 -0.89 17.18 -6.34
N VAL A 67 -0.31 16.15 -6.95
CA VAL A 67 0.94 15.53 -6.51
C VAL A 67 1.82 15.26 -7.72
N ILE A 68 3.07 15.75 -7.69
CA ILE A 68 4.11 15.40 -8.63
C ILE A 68 4.90 14.21 -8.11
N ILE A 69 5.15 13.22 -8.96
CA ILE A 69 5.69 11.92 -8.57
C ILE A 69 6.89 11.61 -9.46
N ASN A 70 8.03 11.25 -8.87
CA ASN A 70 9.11 10.64 -9.63
C ASN A 70 9.45 9.25 -9.13
N SER A 71 9.90 8.39 -10.05
CA SER A 71 10.45 7.07 -9.74
C SER A 71 11.86 6.90 -10.29
N GLY A 72 12.62 5.95 -9.72
CA GLY A 72 14.03 5.71 -10.04
C GLY A 72 15.01 6.45 -9.11
N ASN A 73 14.55 7.43 -8.35
CA ASN A 73 15.35 8.17 -7.38
C ASN A 73 14.47 8.54 -6.17
N ALA A 74 14.88 8.14 -4.97
CA ALA A 74 14.13 8.33 -3.74
C ALA A 74 14.19 9.75 -3.17
N ASN A 75 15.19 10.55 -3.54
CA ASN A 75 15.50 11.83 -2.92
C ASN A 75 15.51 11.73 -1.37
N ALA A 76 16.06 10.64 -0.86
CA ALA A 76 16.24 10.36 0.55
C ALA A 76 17.71 10.42 0.91
N VAL A 77 18.02 10.91 2.11
CA VAL A 77 19.40 11.09 2.61
C VAL A 77 20.24 12.01 1.69
N THR A 78 19.60 13.02 1.12
CA THR A 78 20.21 13.99 0.17
C THR A 78 20.41 15.39 0.78
N GLY A 79 20.20 15.52 2.09
CA GLY A 79 20.45 16.74 2.85
C GLY A 79 19.63 17.95 2.36
N LYS A 80 20.17 19.15 2.55
CA LYS A 80 19.53 20.42 2.17
C LYS A 80 19.19 20.49 0.67
N GLN A 81 20.07 19.94 -0.18
CA GLN A 81 19.83 19.90 -1.63
C GLN A 81 18.56 19.13 -1.98
N GLY A 82 18.29 18.00 -1.29
CA GLY A 82 17.07 17.23 -1.47
C GLY A 82 15.81 18.00 -1.07
N ASP A 83 15.88 18.81 -0.01
CA ASP A 83 14.77 19.66 0.42
C ASP A 83 14.49 20.78 -0.60
N GLU A 84 15.53 21.41 -1.14
CA GLU A 84 15.45 22.43 -2.19
C GLU A 84 14.90 21.84 -3.49
N ASN A 85 15.38 20.68 -3.91
CA ASN A 85 14.90 19.97 -5.09
C ASN A 85 13.39 19.63 -4.97
N THR A 86 12.97 19.13 -3.82
CA THR A 86 11.56 18.85 -3.54
C THR A 86 10.68 20.11 -3.65
N LYS A 87 11.14 21.21 -3.04
CA LYS A 87 10.45 22.50 -3.11
C LYS A 87 10.37 23.01 -4.55
N THR A 88 11.45 22.90 -5.31
CA THR A 88 11.50 23.31 -6.72
C THR A 88 10.51 22.50 -7.56
N MET A 89 10.43 21.16 -7.39
CA MET A 89 9.43 20.34 -8.06
C MET A 89 8.00 20.84 -7.79
N ALA A 90 7.67 21.12 -6.52
CA ALA A 90 6.35 21.62 -6.14
C ALA A 90 6.05 22.99 -6.75
N VAL A 91 7.00 23.93 -6.67
CA VAL A 91 6.84 25.30 -7.19
C VAL A 91 6.63 25.31 -8.70
N GLU A 92 7.48 24.59 -9.45
CA GLU A 92 7.37 24.59 -10.92
C GLU A 92 6.13 23.83 -11.38
N THR A 93 5.71 22.75 -10.71
CA THR A 93 4.45 22.09 -10.99
C THR A 93 3.25 22.99 -10.69
N ALA A 94 3.27 23.72 -9.56
CA ALA A 94 2.22 24.64 -9.18
C ALA A 94 2.02 25.77 -10.22
N LYS A 95 3.12 26.36 -10.72
CA LYS A 95 3.06 27.35 -11.80
C LYS A 95 2.34 26.84 -13.05
N LEU A 96 2.68 25.61 -13.47
CA LEU A 96 2.11 25.01 -14.68
C LEU A 96 0.62 24.64 -14.54
N LEU A 97 0.19 24.30 -13.31
CA LEU A 97 -1.19 23.93 -13.02
C LEU A 97 -2.04 25.08 -12.46
N ASN A 98 -1.47 26.29 -12.38
CA ASN A 98 -2.11 27.47 -11.79
C ASN A 98 -2.59 27.22 -10.33
N LEU A 99 -1.71 26.66 -9.51
CA LEU A 99 -1.91 26.35 -8.10
C LEU A 99 -0.92 27.11 -7.22
N SER A 100 -1.19 27.16 -5.92
CA SER A 100 -0.20 27.53 -4.92
C SER A 100 0.78 26.36 -4.67
N PRO A 101 2.08 26.59 -4.43
CA PRO A 101 3.03 25.51 -4.12
C PRO A 101 2.61 24.62 -2.94
N SER A 102 1.87 25.18 -1.98
CA SER A 102 1.34 24.45 -0.83
C SER A 102 0.16 23.51 -1.14
N GLU A 103 -0.45 23.64 -2.33
CA GLU A 103 -1.49 22.74 -2.84
C GLU A 103 -0.91 21.57 -3.66
N VAL A 104 0.42 21.53 -3.85
CA VAL A 104 1.11 20.49 -4.61
C VAL A 104 1.95 19.63 -3.67
N GLY A 105 1.60 18.35 -3.55
CA GLY A 105 2.42 17.34 -2.90
C GLY A 105 3.56 16.87 -3.80
N VAL A 106 4.59 16.29 -3.22
CA VAL A 106 5.71 15.65 -3.92
C VAL A 106 5.87 14.23 -3.40
N ALA A 107 6.02 13.26 -4.30
CA ALA A 107 6.33 11.88 -3.98
C ALA A 107 7.52 11.40 -4.81
N SER A 108 8.43 10.66 -4.18
CA SER A 108 9.65 10.14 -4.82
C SER A 108 9.83 8.68 -4.41
N THR A 109 10.40 7.86 -5.30
CA THR A 109 10.77 6.48 -5.00
C THR A 109 11.92 6.01 -5.88
N GLY A 110 12.76 5.10 -5.37
CA GLY A 110 13.90 4.53 -6.08
C GLY A 110 15.17 4.52 -5.24
N ILE A 111 16.32 4.78 -5.84
CA ILE A 111 17.64 4.70 -5.21
C ILE A 111 17.81 5.81 -4.15
N ILE A 112 18.30 5.42 -2.97
CA ILE A 112 18.58 6.29 -1.83
C ILE A 112 20.01 6.88 -1.97
N GLY A 113 20.23 8.11 -1.47
CA GLY A 113 21.55 8.73 -1.39
C GLY A 113 22.04 9.42 -2.67
N VAL A 114 21.23 9.38 -3.73
CA VAL A 114 21.57 9.99 -5.03
C VAL A 114 20.79 11.30 -5.22
N PRO A 115 21.45 12.43 -5.59
CA PRO A 115 20.75 13.67 -5.89
C PRO A 115 19.78 13.52 -7.07
N LEU A 116 18.62 14.22 -7.00
CA LEU A 116 17.66 14.25 -8.11
C LEU A 116 18.27 14.94 -9.35
N PRO A 117 18.09 14.36 -10.56
CA PRO A 117 18.53 15.00 -11.80
C PRO A 117 17.56 16.13 -12.23
N MET A 118 17.59 17.23 -11.50
CA MET A 118 16.61 18.32 -11.62
C MET A 118 16.51 18.92 -13.02
N SER A 119 17.61 19.01 -13.77
CA SER A 119 17.59 19.51 -15.16
C SER A 119 16.69 18.67 -16.06
N LYS A 120 16.69 17.34 -15.90
CA LYS A 120 15.82 16.42 -16.66
C LYS A 120 14.36 16.60 -16.23
N ILE A 121 14.10 16.66 -14.93
CA ILE A 121 12.75 16.85 -14.38
C ILE A 121 12.15 18.18 -14.88
N LEU A 122 12.86 19.29 -14.70
CA LEU A 122 12.36 20.62 -15.09
C LEU A 122 12.11 20.75 -16.59
N LYS A 123 12.94 20.12 -17.43
CA LYS A 123 12.73 20.06 -18.87
C LYS A 123 11.46 19.31 -19.27
N ALA A 124 11.11 18.29 -18.48
CA ALA A 124 9.96 17.41 -18.75
C ALA A 124 8.62 17.97 -18.24
N LEU A 125 8.61 18.77 -17.16
CA LEU A 125 7.42 19.28 -16.50
C LEU A 125 6.42 20.00 -17.43
N PRO A 126 6.81 20.91 -18.35
CA PRO A 126 5.86 21.58 -19.21
C PRO A 126 5.02 20.62 -20.05
N LYS A 127 5.65 19.58 -20.62
CA LYS A 127 4.94 18.55 -21.39
C LYS A 127 4.07 17.68 -20.51
N LEU A 128 4.51 17.34 -19.29
CA LEU A 128 3.76 16.53 -18.33
C LEU A 128 2.44 17.21 -17.93
N CYS A 129 2.45 18.53 -17.72
CA CYS A 129 1.31 19.30 -17.23
C CYS A 129 0.43 19.88 -18.34
N GLN A 130 0.69 19.58 -19.61
CA GLN A 130 -0.16 20.01 -20.72
C GLN A 130 -1.55 19.38 -20.62
N LYS A 131 -2.60 20.14 -20.94
CA LYS A 131 -4.00 19.71 -20.83
C LYS A 131 -4.28 18.42 -21.63
N GLU A 132 -3.69 18.28 -22.80
CA GLU A 132 -3.82 17.12 -23.67
C GLU A 132 -3.17 15.86 -23.07
N SER A 133 -2.18 16.04 -22.20
CA SER A 133 -1.47 14.95 -21.52
C SER A 133 -2.21 14.43 -20.26
N LEU A 134 -3.11 15.24 -19.69
CA LEU A 134 -3.72 15.00 -18.37
C LEU A 134 -4.84 13.95 -18.35
N ASN A 135 -5.00 13.14 -19.38
CA ASN A 135 -6.00 12.07 -19.42
C ASN A 135 -5.36 10.69 -19.64
N ASN A 136 -4.35 10.36 -18.85
CA ASN A 136 -3.61 9.11 -19.00
C ASN A 136 -3.29 8.44 -17.65
N GLY A 137 -4.35 8.07 -16.91
CA GLY A 137 -4.21 7.38 -15.62
C GLY A 137 -3.51 6.03 -15.71
N GLN A 138 -3.66 5.32 -16.83
CA GLN A 138 -2.98 4.03 -17.06
C GLN A 138 -1.47 4.19 -17.10
N LYS A 139 -0.96 5.16 -17.88
CA LYS A 139 0.48 5.41 -17.99
C LYS A 139 1.12 5.81 -16.67
N LEU A 140 0.34 6.45 -15.78
CA LEU A 140 0.82 6.81 -14.46
C LEU A 140 1.06 5.57 -13.59
N ALA A 141 0.19 4.55 -13.65
CA ALA A 141 0.39 3.32 -12.90
C ALA A 141 1.72 2.62 -13.26
N SER A 142 2.10 2.63 -14.55
CA SER A 142 3.42 2.15 -14.99
C SER A 142 4.57 3.07 -14.53
N ALA A 143 4.35 4.38 -14.52
CA ALA A 143 5.42 5.34 -14.24
C ALA A 143 5.94 5.29 -12.80
N ILE A 144 5.09 4.92 -11.84
CA ILE A 144 5.47 4.85 -10.43
C ILE A 144 6.23 3.56 -10.04
N LEU A 145 6.30 2.56 -10.90
CA LEU A 145 6.93 1.26 -10.64
C LEU A 145 8.45 1.39 -10.50
N THR A 146 9.06 0.51 -9.70
CA THR A 146 10.51 0.35 -9.57
C THR A 146 10.94 -1.05 -9.94
N THR A 147 10.96 -1.98 -9.00
CA THR A 147 11.21 -3.42 -9.19
C THR A 147 9.94 -4.22 -9.47
N ASP A 148 8.80 -3.58 -9.36
CA ASP A 148 7.48 -4.17 -9.63
C ASP A 148 7.40 -4.79 -11.03
N LEU A 149 6.79 -5.97 -11.12
CA LEU A 149 6.55 -6.66 -12.39
C LEU A 149 5.22 -6.25 -13.02
N THR A 150 4.24 -5.84 -12.19
CA THR A 150 2.89 -5.53 -12.63
C THR A 150 2.37 -4.21 -12.07
N GLU A 151 1.51 -3.53 -12.86
CA GLU A 151 0.74 -2.38 -12.38
C GLU A 151 -0.31 -2.82 -11.36
N LYS A 152 -0.44 -2.05 -10.28
CA LYS A 152 -1.39 -2.30 -9.21
C LYS A 152 -2.46 -1.22 -9.21
N VAL A 153 -3.67 -1.61 -9.58
CA VAL A 153 -4.79 -0.70 -9.82
C VAL A 153 -6.05 -1.28 -9.20
N THR A 154 -6.85 -0.44 -8.56
CA THR A 154 -8.17 -0.80 -8.03
C THR A 154 -9.23 0.22 -8.45
N PHE A 155 -10.46 -0.25 -8.62
CA PHE A 155 -11.65 0.58 -8.78
C PHE A 155 -12.83 -0.10 -8.09
N LYS A 156 -13.42 0.56 -7.11
CA LYS A 156 -14.53 0.04 -6.31
C LYS A 156 -15.69 1.01 -6.33
N GLU A 157 -16.90 0.47 -6.29
CA GLU A 157 -18.14 1.25 -6.29
C GLU A 157 -19.10 0.68 -5.25
N ALA A 158 -19.84 1.57 -4.58
CA ALA A 158 -20.94 1.21 -3.70
C ALA A 158 -22.13 2.17 -3.89
N LYS A 159 -23.34 1.68 -3.66
CA LYS A 159 -24.55 2.51 -3.70
C LYS A 159 -24.91 3.02 -2.31
N ILE A 160 -25.20 4.31 -2.20
CA ILE A 160 -25.80 4.93 -1.02
C ILE A 160 -27.10 5.61 -1.48
N GLY A 161 -28.23 4.96 -1.26
CA GLY A 161 -29.50 5.38 -1.83
C GLY A 161 -29.44 5.37 -3.36
N LYS A 162 -29.70 6.53 -4.00
CA LYS A 162 -29.63 6.70 -5.46
C LYS A 162 -28.22 7.09 -5.98
N LYS A 163 -27.27 7.31 -5.09
CA LYS A 163 -25.92 7.75 -5.45
C LYS A 163 -24.96 6.55 -5.54
N THR A 164 -24.01 6.63 -6.48
CA THR A 164 -22.89 5.66 -6.58
C THR A 164 -21.63 6.36 -6.11
N ILE A 165 -21.11 5.96 -4.97
CA ILE A 165 -19.80 6.39 -4.50
C ILE A 165 -18.72 5.51 -5.10
N GLN A 166 -17.56 6.10 -5.37
CA GLN A 166 -16.46 5.47 -6.08
C GLN A 166 -15.15 5.70 -5.36
N VAL A 167 -14.28 4.72 -5.36
CA VAL A 167 -12.88 4.81 -4.96
C VAL A 167 -12.03 4.15 -6.04
N SER A 168 -11.09 4.88 -6.59
CA SER A 168 -10.05 4.36 -7.47
C SER A 168 -8.68 4.57 -6.85
N GLY A 169 -7.74 3.67 -7.15
CA GLY A 169 -6.39 3.78 -6.62
C GLY A 169 -5.35 3.10 -7.47
N ILE A 170 -4.13 3.61 -7.37
CA ILE A 170 -2.91 2.97 -7.88
C ILE A 170 -1.89 2.88 -6.76
N THR A 171 -1.03 1.87 -6.81
CA THR A 171 0.07 1.72 -5.87
C THR A 171 1.28 1.06 -6.52
N LYS A 172 2.43 1.25 -5.93
CA LYS A 172 3.66 0.50 -6.26
C LYS A 172 4.27 -0.09 -5.00
N GLY A 173 4.96 -1.19 -5.16
CA GLY A 173 5.73 -1.85 -4.13
C GLY A 173 5.96 -3.32 -4.49
N SER A 174 7.19 -3.78 -4.28
CA SER A 174 7.64 -5.16 -4.54
C SER A 174 8.70 -5.59 -3.52
N GLY A 175 9.76 -4.79 -3.30
CA GLY A 175 10.74 -4.93 -2.22
C GLY A 175 10.75 -3.74 -1.27
N MET A 176 11.43 -3.90 -0.11
CA MET A 176 11.44 -2.97 1.01
C MET A 176 10.01 -2.73 1.52
N ILE A 177 9.30 -3.83 1.84
CA ILE A 177 7.87 -3.82 2.17
C ILE A 177 7.61 -4.43 3.56
N ALA A 178 7.57 -3.59 4.59
CA ALA A 178 7.01 -3.89 5.91
C ALA A 178 6.45 -2.62 6.55
N PRO A 179 5.20 -2.24 6.25
CA PRO A 179 4.64 -0.98 6.69
C PRO A 179 4.48 -0.89 8.21
N ASN A 180 5.08 0.16 8.75
CA ASN A 180 4.65 0.72 10.03
C ASN A 180 4.15 2.14 9.75
N MET A 181 2.85 2.27 9.40
CA MET A 181 2.18 3.49 8.93
C MET A 181 2.47 3.91 7.47
N ALA A 182 2.50 2.97 6.54
CA ALA A 182 2.63 3.00 5.08
C ALA A 182 4.03 2.67 4.54
N THR A 183 4.12 1.52 3.78
CA THR A 183 5.35 1.13 3.06
C THR A 183 5.05 1.00 1.58
N THR A 184 4.87 2.14 0.88
CA THR A 184 4.66 2.12 -0.57
C THR A 184 4.28 3.53 -1.03
N LEU A 185 4.30 3.78 -2.31
CA LEU A 185 3.57 4.91 -2.87
C LEU A 185 2.18 4.43 -3.29
N GLY A 186 1.16 4.99 -2.66
CA GLY A 186 -0.24 4.74 -2.98
C GLY A 186 -0.99 6.06 -3.21
N PHE A 187 -1.84 6.09 -4.22
CA PHE A 187 -2.65 7.25 -4.55
C PHE A 187 -4.09 6.79 -4.77
N LEU A 188 -4.99 7.36 -3.99
CA LEU A 188 -6.42 7.08 -4.01
C LEU A 188 -7.18 8.34 -4.39
N VAL A 189 -8.27 8.16 -5.09
CA VAL A 189 -9.23 9.21 -5.41
C VAL A 189 -10.63 8.71 -5.13
N THR A 190 -11.52 9.61 -4.66
CA THR A 190 -12.93 9.29 -4.43
C THR A 190 -13.81 10.45 -4.88
N ASN A 191 -15.03 10.15 -5.28
CA ASN A 191 -16.01 11.16 -5.67
C ASN A 191 -16.86 11.70 -4.52
N VAL A 192 -16.62 11.25 -3.27
CA VAL A 192 -17.39 11.71 -2.10
C VAL A 192 -17.02 13.13 -1.68
N ASN A 193 -17.98 13.83 -1.07
CA ASN A 193 -17.77 15.09 -0.38
C ASN A 193 -17.82 14.84 1.12
N VAL A 194 -16.65 14.91 1.74
CA VAL A 194 -16.45 14.78 3.20
C VAL A 194 -15.41 15.80 3.66
N SER A 195 -15.45 16.14 4.93
CA SER A 195 -14.44 17.01 5.54
C SER A 195 -13.05 16.36 5.52
N GLN A 196 -12.01 17.18 5.51
CA GLN A 196 -10.61 16.71 5.56
C GLN A 196 -10.34 15.84 6.80
N VAL A 197 -10.94 16.17 7.93
CA VAL A 197 -10.81 15.42 9.20
C VAL A 197 -11.40 14.02 9.04
N VAL A 198 -12.58 13.92 8.45
CA VAL A 198 -13.25 12.64 8.20
C VAL A 198 -12.47 11.80 7.19
N LEU A 199 -12.03 12.40 6.06
CA LEU A 199 -11.23 11.70 5.06
C LEU A 199 -9.93 11.15 5.68
N GLN A 200 -9.24 11.95 6.50
CA GLN A 200 -8.00 11.55 7.18
C GLN A 200 -8.23 10.37 8.14
N ARG A 201 -9.32 10.41 8.91
CA ARG A 201 -9.71 9.31 9.81
C ARG A 201 -10.03 8.04 9.03
N CYS A 202 -10.84 8.14 7.97
CA CYS A 202 -11.21 7.00 7.14
C CYS A 202 -9.98 6.37 6.43
N LEU A 203 -9.10 7.21 5.87
CA LEU A 203 -7.87 6.74 5.25
C LEU A 203 -6.97 6.01 6.26
N LYS A 204 -6.76 6.60 7.45
CA LYS A 204 -5.95 5.96 8.49
C LYS A 204 -6.50 4.59 8.87
N ASN A 205 -7.82 4.47 9.08
CA ASN A 205 -8.47 3.21 9.41
C ASN A 205 -8.30 2.17 8.29
N ALA A 206 -8.43 2.59 7.01
CA ALA A 206 -8.24 1.70 5.88
C ALA A 206 -6.78 1.20 5.77
N ILE A 207 -5.81 2.10 5.97
CA ILE A 207 -4.39 1.76 5.96
C ILE A 207 -4.02 0.80 7.11
N ASP A 208 -4.57 1.01 8.31
CA ASP A 208 -4.32 0.13 9.47
C ASP A 208 -4.82 -1.30 9.26
N ARG A 209 -5.82 -1.50 8.38
CA ARG A 209 -6.43 -2.79 8.05
C ARG A 209 -5.92 -3.40 6.73
N SER A 210 -5.05 -2.70 6.01
CA SER A 210 -4.55 -3.10 4.69
C SER A 210 -3.04 -3.02 4.61
N TYR A 211 -2.49 -1.88 4.23
CA TYR A 211 -1.04 -1.69 4.08
C TYR A 211 -0.25 -2.00 5.35
N ASN A 212 -0.73 -1.62 6.54
CA ASN A 212 -0.09 -1.95 7.81
C ASN A 212 -0.18 -3.43 8.20
N MET A 213 -0.89 -4.23 7.41
CA MET A 213 -1.04 -5.68 7.52
C MET A 213 -0.30 -6.43 6.39
N LEU A 214 0.58 -5.76 5.68
CA LEU A 214 1.37 -6.27 4.57
C LEU A 214 2.82 -6.47 4.99
N SER A 215 3.51 -7.49 4.46
CA SER A 215 4.96 -7.63 4.54
C SER A 215 5.51 -8.51 3.43
N VAL A 216 6.62 -8.08 2.82
CA VAL A 216 7.42 -8.89 1.88
C VAL A 216 8.73 -9.33 2.53
N ASP A 217 9.48 -8.40 3.13
CA ASP A 217 10.86 -8.57 3.60
C ASP A 217 11.15 -7.97 4.98
N THR A 218 10.15 -7.45 5.67
CA THR A 218 10.24 -6.81 6.98
C THR A 218 10.94 -5.44 7.01
N ASP A 219 11.34 -4.89 5.86
CA ASP A 219 12.04 -3.62 5.77
C ASP A 219 11.09 -2.44 5.52
N THR A 220 11.23 -1.37 6.32
CA THR A 220 10.42 -0.14 6.20
C THR A 220 11.15 0.89 5.35
N SER A 221 10.48 1.41 4.31
CA SER A 221 11.06 2.38 3.40
C SER A 221 11.10 3.81 3.98
N THR A 222 12.04 4.61 3.47
CA THR A 222 12.18 6.04 3.77
C THR A 222 11.13 6.92 3.10
N ASN A 223 10.42 6.41 2.10
CA ASN A 223 9.62 7.21 1.16
C ASN A 223 8.11 6.97 1.21
N ASP A 224 7.67 6.05 2.05
CA ASP A 224 6.30 5.58 2.02
C ASP A 224 5.27 6.66 2.26
N MET A 225 4.26 6.63 1.41
CA MET A 225 3.19 7.62 1.40
C MET A 225 1.95 7.04 0.73
N VAL A 226 0.79 7.18 1.38
CA VAL A 226 -0.51 6.98 0.75
C VAL A 226 -1.29 8.28 0.83
N LEU A 227 -1.66 8.83 -0.32
CA LEU A 227 -2.50 10.03 -0.45
C LEU A 227 -3.90 9.65 -0.93
N CYS A 228 -4.92 10.36 -0.45
CA CYS A 228 -6.29 10.24 -0.91
C CYS A 228 -6.86 11.62 -1.20
N PHE A 229 -7.50 11.78 -2.37
CA PHE A 229 -8.16 13.02 -2.81
C PHE A 229 -9.66 12.78 -2.93
N ALA A 230 -10.47 13.72 -2.46
CA ALA A 230 -11.92 13.72 -2.61
C ALA A 230 -12.36 14.81 -3.56
N THR A 231 -13.05 14.46 -4.67
CA THR A 231 -13.50 15.44 -5.68
C THR A 231 -14.75 16.20 -5.25
N GLY A 232 -15.55 15.65 -4.30
CA GLY A 232 -16.71 16.33 -3.76
C GLY A 232 -17.98 16.20 -4.57
N ALA A 233 -18.03 15.35 -5.60
CA ALA A 233 -19.20 15.19 -6.46
C ALA A 233 -20.46 14.71 -5.70
N TYR A 234 -20.30 13.86 -4.69
CA TYR A 234 -21.41 13.31 -3.91
C TYR A 234 -21.26 13.56 -2.41
N ALA A 235 -22.11 14.44 -1.89
CA ALA A 235 -22.19 14.66 -0.44
C ALA A 235 -22.76 13.41 0.26
N ILE A 236 -22.07 12.97 1.30
CA ILE A 236 -22.56 11.99 2.27
C ILE A 236 -22.74 12.69 3.62
N ASN A 237 -23.72 12.25 4.39
CA ASN A 237 -23.94 12.83 5.72
C ASN A 237 -22.96 12.21 6.73
N GLU A 238 -22.02 13.03 7.25
CA GLU A 238 -20.99 12.59 8.20
C GLU A 238 -21.55 12.13 9.56
N GLN A 239 -22.82 12.45 9.87
CA GLN A 239 -23.54 12.01 11.06
C GLN A 239 -24.36 10.72 10.82
N ASP A 240 -24.51 10.32 9.59
CA ASP A 240 -25.21 9.09 9.20
C ASP A 240 -24.24 7.90 9.23
N HIS A 241 -24.43 7.03 10.21
CA HIS A 241 -23.57 5.86 10.41
C HIS A 241 -23.59 4.89 9.23
N GLU A 242 -24.72 4.73 8.54
CA GLU A 242 -24.84 3.80 7.40
C GLU A 242 -24.03 4.33 6.22
N GLN A 243 -24.18 5.60 5.87
CA GLN A 243 -23.42 6.23 4.80
C GLN A 243 -21.92 6.24 5.09
N MET A 244 -21.54 6.56 6.32
CA MET A 244 -20.14 6.56 6.74
C MET A 244 -19.52 5.15 6.74
N ASN A 245 -20.28 4.15 7.18
CA ASN A 245 -19.83 2.75 7.13
C ASN A 245 -19.68 2.26 5.67
N ALA A 246 -20.61 2.60 4.79
CA ALA A 246 -20.51 2.27 3.37
C ALA A 246 -19.25 2.87 2.73
N PHE A 247 -18.96 4.14 3.00
CA PHE A 247 -17.73 4.79 2.51
C PHE A 247 -16.46 4.16 3.11
N GLN A 248 -16.44 3.94 4.43
CA GLN A 248 -15.30 3.31 5.10
C GLN A 248 -15.03 1.90 4.54
N ASN A 249 -16.07 1.10 4.33
CA ASN A 249 -15.93 -0.25 3.79
C ASN A 249 -15.39 -0.22 2.36
N LEU A 250 -15.92 0.69 1.51
CA LEU A 250 -15.43 0.84 0.15
C LEU A 250 -13.95 1.23 0.10
N LEU A 251 -13.53 2.14 0.99
CA LEU A 251 -12.12 2.55 1.10
C LEU A 251 -11.24 1.41 1.63
N ASN A 252 -11.74 0.63 2.61
CA ASN A 252 -11.07 -0.56 3.11
C ASN A 252 -10.85 -1.59 2.00
N GLU A 253 -11.90 -1.91 1.23
CA GLU A 253 -11.83 -2.86 0.12
C GLU A 253 -10.81 -2.43 -0.95
N ALA A 254 -10.80 -1.14 -1.30
CA ALA A 254 -9.83 -0.62 -2.25
C ALA A 254 -8.38 -0.74 -1.73
N CYS A 255 -8.15 -0.38 -0.48
CA CYS A 255 -6.82 -0.47 0.15
C CYS A 255 -6.37 -1.93 0.34
N ILE A 256 -7.27 -2.85 0.70
CA ILE A 256 -6.97 -4.29 0.82
C ILE A 256 -6.62 -4.88 -0.55
N ASP A 257 -7.38 -4.54 -1.58
CA ASP A 257 -7.11 -5.02 -2.95
C ASP A 257 -5.70 -4.60 -3.41
N LEU A 258 -5.33 -3.33 -3.19
CA LEU A 258 -3.99 -2.83 -3.52
C LEU A 258 -2.88 -3.51 -2.68
N ALA A 259 -3.10 -3.71 -1.38
CA ALA A 259 -2.16 -4.41 -0.51
C ALA A 259 -1.93 -5.86 -0.95
N LYS A 260 -3.00 -6.58 -1.33
CA LYS A 260 -2.90 -7.95 -1.87
C LYS A 260 -2.11 -7.99 -3.18
N GLN A 261 -2.31 -7.00 -4.06
CA GLN A 261 -1.54 -6.89 -5.31
C GLN A 261 -0.06 -6.66 -5.05
N ILE A 262 0.32 -5.86 -4.02
CA ILE A 262 1.72 -5.69 -3.61
C ILE A 262 2.29 -7.03 -3.08
N ALA A 263 1.59 -7.70 -2.16
CA ALA A 263 2.06 -8.98 -1.62
C ALA A 263 2.27 -10.04 -2.72
N LYS A 264 1.35 -10.09 -3.68
CA LYS A 264 1.42 -11.04 -4.81
C LYS A 264 2.61 -10.75 -5.75
N ASP A 265 2.99 -9.48 -5.88
CA ASP A 265 4.08 -9.01 -6.75
C ASP A 265 5.37 -8.74 -5.95
N GLY A 266 5.51 -9.33 -4.76
CA GLY A 266 6.74 -9.25 -3.96
C GLY A 266 7.95 -9.77 -4.73
N GLU A 267 9.13 -9.17 -4.52
CA GLU A 267 10.36 -9.55 -5.22
C GLU A 267 10.63 -11.06 -5.12
N GLY A 268 10.70 -11.73 -6.26
CA GLY A 268 10.92 -13.17 -6.37
C GLY A 268 9.76 -14.04 -5.89
N ALA A 269 8.60 -13.48 -5.54
CA ALA A 269 7.45 -14.21 -5.01
C ALA A 269 6.84 -15.16 -6.04
N THR A 270 6.42 -16.34 -5.56
CA THR A 270 5.66 -17.32 -6.36
C THR A 270 4.27 -17.57 -5.78
N LYS A 271 4.04 -17.24 -4.51
CA LYS A 271 2.77 -17.48 -3.80
C LYS A 271 2.39 -16.29 -2.92
N LEU A 272 1.11 -15.94 -2.95
CA LEU A 272 0.50 -15.02 -1.99
C LEU A 272 0.19 -15.80 -0.70
N ILE A 273 0.50 -15.23 0.45
CA ILE A 273 0.15 -15.75 1.78
C ILE A 273 -0.89 -14.82 2.41
N GLU A 274 -2.03 -15.37 2.79
CA GLU A 274 -3.06 -14.68 3.58
C GLU A 274 -3.16 -15.35 4.95
N VAL A 275 -2.99 -14.59 6.03
CA VAL A 275 -3.10 -15.09 7.40
C VAL A 275 -4.30 -14.46 8.08
N HIS A 276 -5.30 -15.26 8.38
CA HIS A 276 -6.51 -14.87 9.10
C HIS A 276 -6.39 -15.29 10.56
N VAL A 277 -6.30 -14.33 11.47
CA VAL A 277 -6.37 -14.59 12.92
C VAL A 277 -7.76 -14.26 13.40
N LYS A 278 -8.39 -15.21 14.10
CA LYS A 278 -9.77 -15.12 14.60
C LYS A 278 -9.80 -15.29 16.13
N HIS A 279 -10.83 -14.72 16.73
CA HIS A 279 -11.17 -14.88 18.14
C HIS A 279 -10.02 -14.56 19.11
N ALA A 280 -9.19 -13.56 18.77
CA ALA A 280 -8.16 -13.06 19.67
C ALA A 280 -8.77 -12.09 20.71
N PRO A 281 -8.13 -11.90 21.88
CA PRO A 281 -8.64 -11.01 22.93
C PRO A 281 -8.78 -9.56 22.48
N ARG A 282 -7.79 -9.06 21.74
CA ARG A 282 -7.73 -7.68 21.22
C ARG A 282 -7.31 -7.69 19.75
N TYR A 283 -7.71 -6.64 19.03
CA TYR A 283 -7.27 -6.42 17.64
C TYR A 283 -5.74 -6.36 17.51
N SER A 284 -5.05 -5.74 18.48
CA SER A 284 -3.59 -5.68 18.52
C SER A 284 -2.94 -7.06 18.60
N ASP A 285 -3.55 -7.99 19.33
CA ASP A 285 -3.04 -9.36 19.46
C ASP A 285 -3.24 -10.15 18.15
N ALA A 286 -4.44 -10.04 17.56
CA ALA A 286 -4.72 -10.63 16.25
C ALA A 286 -3.76 -10.11 15.16
N LYS A 287 -3.57 -8.80 15.12
CA LYS A 287 -2.64 -8.12 14.21
C LYS A 287 -1.21 -8.64 14.37
N GLN A 288 -0.74 -8.75 15.61
CA GLN A 288 0.63 -9.16 15.92
C GLN A 288 0.85 -10.62 15.53
N ILE A 289 -0.07 -11.53 15.85
CA ILE A 289 0.01 -12.94 15.44
C ILE A 289 0.05 -13.05 13.91
N ALA A 290 -0.85 -12.38 13.21
CA ALA A 290 -0.92 -12.43 11.75
C ALA A 290 0.39 -11.95 11.11
N LYS A 291 0.94 -10.82 11.59
CA LYS A 291 2.22 -10.30 11.11
C LYS A 291 3.40 -11.23 11.42
N GLN A 292 3.47 -11.80 12.62
CA GLN A 292 4.53 -12.74 12.97
C GLN A 292 4.60 -13.96 12.06
N VAL A 293 3.45 -14.42 11.56
CA VAL A 293 3.40 -15.56 10.63
C VAL A 293 3.91 -15.15 9.25
N ILE A 294 3.43 -14.03 8.68
CA ILE A 294 3.89 -13.57 7.36
C ILE A 294 5.33 -13.07 7.35
N ASP A 295 5.85 -12.61 8.50
CA ASP A 295 7.23 -12.11 8.65
C ASP A 295 8.24 -13.22 8.92
N SER A 296 7.80 -14.47 9.16
CA SER A 296 8.69 -15.59 9.50
C SER A 296 9.40 -16.16 8.28
N PRO A 297 10.73 -16.02 8.14
CA PRO A 297 11.47 -16.63 7.03
C PRO A 297 11.27 -18.15 6.94
N LEU A 298 11.17 -18.83 8.12
CA LEU A 298 10.94 -20.28 8.17
C LEU A 298 9.56 -20.67 7.64
N VAL A 299 8.52 -19.89 7.91
CA VAL A 299 7.18 -20.12 7.35
C VAL A 299 7.19 -19.84 5.85
N LYS A 300 7.74 -18.70 5.42
CA LYS A 300 7.80 -18.29 4.01
C LYS A 300 8.56 -19.31 3.14
N THR A 301 9.68 -19.84 3.63
CA THR A 301 10.46 -20.87 2.92
C THR A 301 9.77 -22.23 2.92
N ALA A 302 9.04 -22.61 3.98
CA ALA A 302 8.23 -23.84 3.99
C ALA A 302 7.11 -23.76 2.93
N ILE A 303 6.45 -22.62 2.82
CA ILE A 303 5.40 -22.39 1.81
C ILE A 303 5.99 -22.46 0.40
N HIS A 304 7.16 -21.88 0.16
CA HIS A 304 7.85 -21.97 -1.12
C HIS A 304 8.16 -23.43 -1.48
N GLY A 305 8.72 -24.19 -0.53
CA GLY A 305 9.08 -25.61 -0.72
C GLY A 305 7.88 -26.57 -0.65
N GLU A 306 6.64 -26.07 -0.47
CA GLU A 306 5.44 -26.89 -0.28
C GLU A 306 5.60 -27.91 0.86
N ASP A 307 6.41 -27.54 1.90
CA ASP A 307 6.63 -28.36 3.07
C ASP A 307 5.51 -28.17 4.11
N PRO A 308 4.72 -29.22 4.43
CA PRO A 308 3.63 -29.14 5.40
C PRO A 308 4.17 -29.10 6.85
N ASN A 309 4.97 -28.08 7.15
CA ASN A 309 5.67 -27.90 8.41
C ASN A 309 4.85 -27.05 9.39
N TRP A 310 3.85 -27.65 10.01
CA TRP A 310 3.01 -26.99 11.00
C TRP A 310 3.80 -26.46 12.21
N GLY A 311 4.92 -27.10 12.57
CA GLY A 311 5.78 -26.64 13.68
C GLY A 311 6.32 -25.23 13.47
N ARG A 312 6.64 -24.83 12.22
CA ARG A 312 7.07 -23.47 11.92
C ARG A 312 5.95 -22.45 12.12
N LEU A 313 4.70 -22.84 11.86
CA LEU A 313 3.53 -21.97 12.12
C LEU A 313 3.35 -21.76 13.62
N ILE A 314 3.36 -22.83 14.42
CA ILE A 314 3.25 -22.73 15.90
C ILE A 314 4.38 -21.88 16.48
N MET A 315 5.62 -22.09 16.03
CA MET A 315 6.76 -21.25 16.43
C MET A 315 6.49 -19.78 16.12
N ALA A 316 6.01 -19.46 14.91
CA ALA A 316 5.74 -18.08 14.52
C ALA A 316 4.58 -17.45 15.32
N ILE A 317 3.51 -18.20 15.58
CA ILE A 317 2.34 -17.76 16.36
C ILE A 317 2.74 -17.44 17.82
N GLY A 318 3.56 -18.28 18.45
CA GLY A 318 3.88 -18.22 19.88
C GLY A 318 5.11 -17.41 20.27
N LYS A 319 5.84 -16.81 19.33
CA LYS A 319 7.14 -16.17 19.61
C LYS A 319 7.09 -14.85 20.40
N ASN A 320 5.91 -14.33 20.76
CA ASN A 320 5.78 -13.06 21.45
C ASN A 320 5.06 -13.22 22.81
N GLU A 321 5.77 -12.91 23.88
CA GLU A 321 5.31 -13.03 25.27
C GLU A 321 4.19 -12.04 25.65
N THR A 322 4.00 -10.95 24.89
CA THR A 322 3.00 -9.92 25.22
C THR A 322 1.57 -10.32 24.83
N ILE A 323 1.42 -11.39 24.05
CA ILE A 323 0.13 -11.91 23.60
C ILE A 323 -0.40 -12.90 24.64
N LYS A 324 -1.58 -12.63 25.17
CA LYS A 324 -2.28 -13.58 26.05
C LYS A 324 -2.95 -14.68 25.22
N LEU A 325 -2.18 -15.65 24.79
CA LEU A 325 -2.66 -16.83 24.07
C LEU A 325 -2.74 -18.03 25.02
N ASN A 326 -3.77 -18.86 24.87
CA ASN A 326 -3.83 -20.16 25.53
C ASN A 326 -3.40 -21.25 24.52
N PRO A 327 -2.16 -21.80 24.62
CA PRO A 327 -1.66 -22.76 23.64
C PRO A 327 -2.56 -23.99 23.47
N ASN A 328 -3.26 -24.42 24.53
CA ASN A 328 -4.14 -25.60 24.52
C ASN A 328 -5.50 -25.35 23.86
N LYS A 329 -5.75 -24.14 23.36
CA LYS A 329 -7.01 -23.75 22.72
C LYS A 329 -6.82 -23.24 21.28
N VAL A 330 -5.58 -23.22 20.79
CA VAL A 330 -5.29 -22.72 19.43
C VAL A 330 -5.64 -23.80 18.39
N HIS A 331 -6.33 -23.36 17.33
CA HIS A 331 -6.52 -24.16 16.12
C HIS A 331 -5.81 -23.48 14.95
N VAL A 332 -5.18 -24.29 14.09
CA VAL A 332 -4.50 -23.78 12.89
C VAL A 332 -4.95 -24.59 11.68
N MET A 333 -5.27 -23.88 10.60
CA MET A 333 -5.68 -24.47 9.32
C MET A 333 -4.81 -23.93 8.19
N ILE A 334 -4.59 -24.75 7.17
CA ILE A 334 -4.09 -24.33 5.85
C ILE A 334 -5.16 -24.67 4.82
N GLY A 335 -5.73 -23.66 4.16
CA GLY A 335 -6.95 -23.80 3.38
C GLY A 335 -8.09 -24.35 4.24
N ASP A 336 -8.69 -25.45 3.80
CA ASP A 336 -9.75 -26.15 4.53
C ASP A 336 -9.23 -27.25 5.47
N THR A 337 -7.92 -27.44 5.55
CA THR A 337 -7.28 -28.53 6.27
C THR A 337 -6.85 -28.11 7.69
N VAL A 338 -7.46 -28.72 8.72
CA VAL A 338 -7.09 -28.50 10.14
C VAL A 338 -5.81 -29.26 10.45
N ILE A 339 -4.71 -28.52 10.73
CA ILE A 339 -3.37 -29.10 10.99
C ILE A 339 -3.02 -29.14 12.49
N VAL A 340 -3.63 -28.22 13.27
CA VAL A 340 -3.51 -28.18 14.73
C VAL A 340 -4.91 -27.97 15.32
N GLU A 341 -5.25 -28.76 16.31
CA GLU A 341 -6.49 -28.67 17.08
C GLU A 341 -6.21 -28.73 18.58
N ASN A 342 -6.78 -27.78 19.33
CA ASN A 342 -6.52 -27.65 20.77
C ASN A 342 -5.01 -27.66 21.12
N GLY A 343 -4.20 -27.00 20.30
CA GLY A 343 -2.74 -26.91 20.48
C GLY A 343 -1.96 -28.18 20.12
N LEU A 344 -2.61 -29.24 19.66
CA LEU A 344 -2.01 -30.51 19.30
C LEU A 344 -2.10 -30.78 17.79
N PRO A 345 -1.12 -31.47 17.19
CA PRO A 345 -1.18 -31.85 15.79
C PRO A 345 -2.34 -32.81 15.54
N THR A 346 -3.02 -32.63 14.43
CA THR A 346 -4.07 -33.56 13.95
C THR A 346 -3.44 -34.77 13.24
N LYS A 347 -4.23 -35.86 13.12
CA LYS A 347 -3.82 -37.06 12.36
C LYS A 347 -4.07 -36.90 10.86
N ILE A 348 -3.62 -35.78 10.26
CA ILE A 348 -3.83 -35.50 8.85
C ILE A 348 -2.66 -36.01 8.02
N GLU A 349 -2.96 -36.50 6.82
CA GLU A 349 -1.93 -36.93 5.87
C GLU A 349 -1.17 -35.72 5.32
N ARG A 350 0.16 -35.79 5.30
CA ARG A 350 1.01 -34.73 4.71
C ARG A 350 0.62 -34.37 3.27
N ALA A 351 0.11 -35.35 2.52
CA ALA A 351 -0.33 -35.17 1.14
C ALA A 351 -1.51 -34.18 1.00
N ASP A 352 -2.42 -34.15 1.99
CA ASP A 352 -3.59 -33.25 1.95
C ASP A 352 -3.17 -31.79 2.22
N VAL A 353 -2.30 -31.58 3.20
CA VAL A 353 -1.71 -30.24 3.44
C VAL A 353 -0.93 -29.78 2.20
N LYS A 354 -0.18 -30.67 1.56
CA LYS A 354 0.58 -30.35 0.36
C LYS A 354 -0.30 -29.91 -0.83
N LYS A 355 -1.51 -30.44 -0.95
CA LYS A 355 -2.49 -29.96 -1.96
C LYS A 355 -2.83 -28.48 -1.77
N GLU A 356 -3.03 -28.05 -0.52
CA GLU A 356 -3.30 -26.65 -0.18
C GLU A 356 -2.07 -25.77 -0.48
N LEU A 357 -0.87 -26.24 -0.16
CA LEU A 357 0.38 -25.50 -0.40
C LEU A 357 0.77 -25.37 -1.88
N LYS A 358 0.20 -26.16 -2.79
CA LYS A 358 0.39 -26.04 -4.25
C LYS A 358 -0.41 -24.89 -4.88
N LYS A 359 -1.36 -24.31 -4.17
CA LYS A 359 -2.16 -23.19 -4.67
C LYS A 359 -1.31 -21.92 -4.81
N ASN A 360 -1.72 -21.01 -5.68
CA ASN A 360 -1.07 -19.70 -5.85
C ASN A 360 -1.34 -18.75 -4.67
N THR A 361 -2.41 -19.00 -3.92
CA THR A 361 -2.77 -18.26 -2.70
C THR A 361 -2.89 -19.26 -1.56
N ILE A 362 -2.09 -19.07 -0.53
CA ILE A 362 -2.08 -19.92 0.66
C ILE A 362 -2.81 -19.21 1.77
N LEU A 363 -3.96 -19.75 2.15
CA LEU A 363 -4.75 -19.27 3.27
C LEU A 363 -4.33 -20.01 4.54
N ILE A 364 -3.89 -19.27 5.56
CA ILE A 364 -3.60 -19.76 6.90
C ILE A 364 -4.62 -19.15 7.85
N THR A 365 -5.35 -19.98 8.57
CA THR A 365 -6.29 -19.51 9.61
C THR A 365 -5.74 -19.92 10.99
N VAL A 366 -5.64 -18.94 11.89
CA VAL A 366 -5.28 -19.14 13.30
C VAL A 366 -6.49 -18.73 14.15
N ASP A 367 -7.12 -19.68 14.81
CA ASP A 367 -8.22 -19.43 15.73
C ASP A 367 -7.71 -19.47 17.17
N CYS A 368 -7.77 -18.33 17.85
CA CYS A 368 -7.30 -18.19 19.23
C CYS A 368 -8.35 -18.65 20.28
N THR A 369 -9.64 -18.72 19.90
CA THR A 369 -10.80 -19.17 20.72
C THR A 369 -11.02 -18.47 22.06
N ILE A 370 -10.42 -17.30 22.29
CA ILE A 370 -10.42 -16.62 23.62
C ILE A 370 -10.97 -15.18 23.57
N GLY A 371 -11.48 -14.74 22.44
CA GLY A 371 -12.03 -13.40 22.26
C GLY A 371 -12.90 -13.27 21.02
N SER A 372 -13.09 -12.05 20.53
CA SER A 372 -13.90 -11.74 19.33
C SER A 372 -13.17 -10.91 18.27
N SER A 373 -11.90 -10.56 18.54
CA SER A 373 -11.14 -9.72 17.63
C SER A 373 -10.49 -10.53 16.53
N ASN A 374 -10.50 -9.97 15.31
CA ASN A 374 -9.96 -10.61 14.12
C ASN A 374 -9.02 -9.66 13.38
N ALA A 375 -8.01 -10.21 12.72
CA ALA A 375 -7.14 -9.47 11.80
C ALA A 375 -6.71 -10.36 10.64
N THR A 376 -6.42 -9.73 9.49
CA THR A 376 -5.84 -10.43 8.33
C THR A 376 -4.56 -9.74 7.92
N ALA A 377 -3.53 -10.52 7.59
CA ALA A 377 -2.27 -10.03 7.04
C ALA A 377 -1.95 -10.72 5.71
N TRP A 378 -1.20 -10.02 4.88
CA TRP A 378 -0.78 -10.47 3.55
C TRP A 378 0.72 -10.42 3.40
N GLY A 379 1.28 -11.44 2.78
CA GLY A 379 2.70 -11.55 2.46
C GLY A 379 2.90 -12.47 1.27
N CYS A 380 4.14 -12.83 1.01
CA CYS A 380 4.51 -13.78 -0.03
C CYS A 380 5.51 -14.80 0.50
N ASP A 381 5.74 -15.88 -0.25
CA ASP A 381 6.79 -16.83 0.03
C ASP A 381 8.20 -16.19 -0.12
N LEU A 382 9.22 -16.86 0.42
CA LEU A 382 10.62 -16.44 0.29
C LEU A 382 11.35 -17.46 -0.60
N THR A 383 11.83 -16.96 -1.73
CA THR A 383 12.46 -17.77 -2.79
C THR A 383 13.91 -17.37 -3.00
N LYS A 384 14.64 -18.15 -3.81
CA LYS A 384 15.97 -17.76 -4.29
C LYS A 384 15.93 -16.49 -5.14
N GLY A 385 14.83 -16.27 -5.87
CA GLY A 385 14.64 -15.07 -6.69
C GLY A 385 14.69 -13.77 -5.91
N TYR A 386 14.27 -13.76 -4.63
CA TYR A 386 14.45 -12.59 -3.77
C TYR A 386 15.93 -12.24 -3.58
N ILE A 387 16.77 -13.25 -3.35
CA ILE A 387 18.21 -13.07 -3.17
C ILE A 387 18.84 -12.60 -4.47
N ASP A 388 18.52 -13.26 -5.60
CA ASP A 388 19.06 -12.91 -6.92
C ASP A 388 18.76 -11.45 -7.30
N ILE A 389 17.53 -10.96 -7.06
CA ILE A 389 17.14 -9.58 -7.35
C ILE A 389 17.94 -8.59 -6.48
N ASN A 390 18.19 -8.91 -5.20
CA ASN A 390 18.75 -7.97 -4.24
C ASN A 390 20.29 -8.00 -4.16
N THR A 391 20.96 -8.96 -4.82
CA THR A 391 22.43 -8.98 -4.93
C THR A 391 22.96 -8.00 -5.97
N ASP A 392 22.20 -7.67 -7.01
CA ASP A 392 22.62 -6.86 -8.16
C ASP A 392 21.79 -5.57 -8.32
N TYR A 393 21.21 -5.06 -7.25
CA TYR A 393 20.25 -3.94 -7.29
C TYR A 393 20.86 -2.56 -7.63
N ASN A 394 22.21 -2.37 -7.63
CA ASN A 394 22.89 -1.08 -7.84
C ASN A 394 23.42 -0.91 -9.27
#